data_8d64aae7ee40e099b4efa981e317d314
#
_entry.id   8d64aae7ee40e099b4efa981e317d314
#
_cell.length_a   1.000
_cell.length_b   1.000
_cell.length_c   1.000
_cell.angle_alpha   90.00
_cell.angle_beta   90.00
_cell.angle_gamma   90.00
#
_symmetry.space_group_name_H-M   'P 1'
#
loop_
_entity.id
_entity.type
_entity.pdbx_description
1 polymer ?
#
loop_
_entity_poly.entity_id
_entity_poly.type
_entity_poly.pdbx_seq_one_letter_code
_entity_poly.pdbx_strand_id
1 'polypeptide(L)'
;MAETAELPPPASSGTTRWGAKELGQNALAYADTLHNLAVYLTGNGPDAEDLVQETYARALRAAGRFTPGTNLKAWLFRILRNTFISSYRRRRRDPVVGGLDTVDPDAIAADGRGFRDDIVDRLRRVVADEIQEALMRLPEEARTVILLDLEELTEREVAQVLGCAVGTVKSRLWRARATLRQILADYAK
;
A
#
# COMPACT_ATOMS: atom_id res chain seq x y z
N MET A 1 -2.55 27.01 59.02
CA MET A 1 -3.44 27.14 57.82
C MET A 1 -2.67 26.62 56.66
N ALA A 2 -2.96 25.39 56.26
CA ALA A 2 -2.32 24.74 55.11
C ALA A 2 -3.20 24.95 53.86
N GLU A 3 -2.66 25.64 52.89
CA GLU A 3 -3.29 25.93 51.61
C GLU A 3 -3.21 24.66 50.73
N THR A 4 -4.36 24.06 50.56
CA THR A 4 -4.51 22.88 49.70
C THR A 4 -4.44 23.35 48.26
N ALA A 5 -3.29 23.13 47.57
CA ALA A 5 -3.14 23.37 46.17
C ALA A 5 -4.01 22.35 45.41
N GLU A 6 -5.10 22.85 44.84
CA GLU A 6 -6.01 22.11 43.96
C GLU A 6 -5.29 21.83 42.63
N LEU A 7 -5.05 20.54 42.32
CA LEU A 7 -4.53 20.12 41.02
C LEU A 7 -5.52 20.52 39.92
N PRO A 8 -5.03 21.10 38.81
CA PRO A 8 -5.91 21.37 37.67
C PRO A 8 -6.47 20.04 37.09
N PRO A 9 -7.73 20.05 36.61
CA PRO A 9 -8.34 18.88 36.06
C PRO A 9 -7.55 18.38 34.81
N PRO A 10 -7.49 17.07 34.57
CA PRO A 10 -6.79 16.53 33.42
C PRO A 10 -7.43 17.12 32.16
N ALA A 11 -6.59 17.68 31.30
CA ALA A 11 -7.00 18.18 30.00
C ALA A 11 -7.77 17.05 29.29
N SER A 12 -9.05 17.27 29.02
CA SER A 12 -9.89 16.43 28.17
C SER A 12 -9.30 16.46 26.76
N SER A 13 -8.42 15.51 26.46
CA SER A 13 -7.99 15.21 25.09
C SER A 13 -9.19 14.66 24.35
N GLY A 14 -10.07 15.57 23.92
CA GLY A 14 -11.11 15.28 22.95
C GLY A 14 -10.44 14.83 21.67
N THR A 15 -10.35 13.51 21.48
CA THR A 15 -9.93 12.93 20.21
C THR A 15 -10.98 13.32 19.16
N THR A 16 -10.77 14.45 18.50
CA THR A 16 -11.65 14.94 17.45
C THR A 16 -11.64 13.88 16.34
N ARG A 17 -12.73 13.13 16.21
CA ARG A 17 -12.87 12.15 15.12
C ARG A 17 -13.01 12.90 13.80
N TRP A 18 -12.29 12.47 12.79
CA TRP A 18 -12.42 13.07 11.48
C TRP A 18 -13.76 12.72 10.84
N GLY A 19 -14.37 13.72 10.21
CA GLY A 19 -15.49 13.52 9.31
C GLY A 19 -15.02 13.02 7.94
N ALA A 20 -15.96 12.55 7.11
CA ALA A 20 -15.65 12.06 5.77
C ALA A 20 -14.94 13.12 4.89
N LYS A 21 -15.32 14.40 5.00
CA LYS A 21 -14.69 15.50 4.26
C LYS A 21 -13.23 15.69 4.64
N GLU A 22 -12.93 15.75 5.91
CA GLU A 22 -11.56 15.94 6.43
C GLU A 22 -10.68 14.74 6.10
N LEU A 23 -11.20 13.52 6.31
CA LEU A 23 -10.51 12.30 5.91
C LEU A 23 -10.22 12.30 4.41
N GLY A 24 -11.19 12.64 3.55
CA GLY A 24 -11.04 12.66 2.11
C GLY A 24 -9.94 13.62 1.66
N GLN A 25 -9.92 14.84 2.20
CA GLN A 25 -8.87 15.83 1.87
C GLN A 25 -7.46 15.32 2.21
N ASN A 26 -7.29 14.70 3.37
CA ASN A 26 -5.98 14.18 3.77
C ASN A 26 -5.60 12.88 3.04
N ALA A 27 -6.59 12.05 2.69
CA ALA A 27 -6.37 10.79 2.01
C ALA A 27 -5.92 10.96 0.55
N LEU A 28 -6.28 12.07 -0.13
CA LEU A 28 -5.89 12.33 -1.52
C LEU A 28 -4.36 12.40 -1.71
N ALA A 29 -3.61 12.82 -0.69
CA ALA A 29 -2.15 12.83 -0.73
C ALA A 29 -1.52 11.42 -0.93
N TYR A 30 -2.29 10.37 -0.75
CA TYR A 30 -1.82 8.98 -0.89
C TYR A 30 -2.38 8.27 -2.13
N ALA A 31 -2.98 9.02 -3.09
CA ALA A 31 -3.61 8.43 -4.27
C ALA A 31 -2.63 7.61 -5.10
N ASP A 32 -1.49 8.19 -5.47
CA ASP A 32 -0.47 7.53 -6.27
C ASP A 32 0.11 6.30 -5.56
N THR A 33 0.36 6.43 -4.27
CA THR A 33 0.91 5.34 -3.45
C THR A 33 -0.08 4.17 -3.33
N LEU A 34 -1.38 4.46 -3.16
CA LEU A 34 -2.43 3.44 -3.16
C LEU A 34 -2.57 2.79 -4.53
N HIS A 35 -2.52 3.57 -5.60
CA HIS A 35 -2.60 3.07 -6.96
C HIS A 35 -1.41 2.14 -7.29
N ASN A 36 -0.19 2.54 -6.97
CA ASN A 36 1.00 1.72 -7.17
C ASN A 36 0.87 0.37 -6.45
N LEU A 37 0.48 0.36 -5.16
CA LEU A 37 0.27 -0.89 -4.45
C LEU A 37 -0.87 -1.72 -5.05
N ALA A 38 -1.95 -1.08 -5.51
CA ALA A 38 -3.07 -1.74 -6.14
C ALA A 38 -2.66 -2.44 -7.45
N VAL A 39 -1.85 -1.78 -8.30
CA VAL A 39 -1.31 -2.37 -9.54
C VAL A 39 -0.49 -3.63 -9.23
N TYR A 40 0.39 -3.58 -8.22
CA TYR A 40 1.16 -4.77 -7.82
C TYR A 40 0.29 -5.91 -7.26
N LEU A 41 -0.85 -5.60 -6.65
CA LEU A 41 -1.75 -6.62 -6.12
C LEU A 41 -2.65 -7.23 -7.19
N THR A 42 -3.17 -6.41 -8.11
CA THR A 42 -4.13 -6.83 -9.14
C THR A 42 -3.45 -7.33 -10.41
N GLY A 43 -2.25 -6.81 -10.71
CA GLY A 43 -1.49 -7.12 -11.91
C GLY A 43 -1.95 -6.36 -13.15
N ASN A 44 -2.94 -5.47 -13.06
CA ASN A 44 -3.41 -4.64 -14.19
C ASN A 44 -3.99 -3.30 -13.71
N GLY A 45 -3.97 -2.30 -14.59
CA GLY A 45 -4.41 -0.93 -14.29
C GLY A 45 -5.90 -0.80 -13.98
N PRO A 46 -6.80 -1.31 -14.83
CA PRO A 46 -8.25 -1.20 -14.61
C PRO A 46 -8.70 -1.78 -13.26
N ASP A 47 -8.27 -2.99 -12.91
CA ASP A 47 -8.59 -3.59 -11.60
C ASP A 47 -7.95 -2.80 -10.44
N ALA A 48 -6.79 -2.17 -10.66
CA ALA A 48 -6.14 -1.33 -9.66
C ALA A 48 -6.95 -0.05 -9.39
N GLU A 49 -7.43 0.62 -10.44
CA GLU A 49 -8.29 1.80 -10.33
C GLU A 49 -9.58 1.47 -9.56
N ASP A 50 -10.25 0.38 -9.91
CA ASP A 50 -11.45 -0.09 -9.21
C ASP A 50 -11.16 -0.38 -7.72
N LEU A 51 -10.02 -1.02 -7.44
CA LEU A 51 -9.59 -1.31 -6.08
C LEU A 51 -9.33 -0.04 -5.27
N VAL A 52 -8.70 0.97 -5.87
CA VAL A 52 -8.44 2.26 -5.23
C VAL A 52 -9.75 3.01 -4.97
N GLN A 53 -10.66 3.07 -5.96
CA GLN A 53 -11.96 3.71 -5.81
C GLN A 53 -12.78 3.07 -4.67
N GLU A 54 -12.87 1.74 -4.63
CA GLU A 54 -13.57 1.03 -3.55
C GLU A 54 -12.88 1.24 -2.19
N THR A 55 -11.55 1.35 -2.18
CA THR A 55 -10.79 1.66 -0.96
C THR A 55 -11.17 3.03 -0.42
N TYR A 56 -11.21 4.07 -1.25
CA TYR A 56 -11.66 5.40 -0.84
C TYR A 56 -13.11 5.40 -0.38
N ALA A 57 -14.01 4.74 -1.10
CA ALA A 57 -15.40 4.64 -0.72
C ALA A 57 -15.57 3.98 0.67
N ARG A 58 -14.79 2.94 0.96
CA ARG A 58 -14.78 2.29 2.29
C ARG A 58 -14.16 3.16 3.35
N ALA A 59 -13.07 3.85 3.04
CA ALA A 59 -12.40 4.76 3.96
C ALA A 59 -13.34 5.89 4.39
N LEU A 60 -14.02 6.54 3.45
CA LEU A 60 -14.97 7.61 3.73
C LEU A 60 -16.15 7.12 4.58
N ARG A 61 -16.71 5.95 4.30
CA ARG A 61 -17.75 5.32 5.11
C ARG A 61 -17.27 4.98 6.54
N ALA A 62 -15.99 4.69 6.69
CA ALA A 62 -15.37 4.33 7.96
C ALA A 62 -14.63 5.50 8.64
N ALA A 63 -14.80 6.74 8.18
CA ALA A 63 -14.03 7.91 8.66
C ALA A 63 -14.07 8.06 10.19
N GLY A 64 -15.23 7.86 10.81
CA GLY A 64 -15.37 7.91 12.27
C GLY A 64 -14.63 6.81 13.04
N ARG A 65 -14.03 5.81 12.35
CA ARG A 65 -13.19 4.76 12.97
C ARG A 65 -11.70 5.08 12.89
N PHE A 66 -11.33 6.09 12.11
CA PHE A 66 -9.95 6.55 12.08
C PHE A 66 -9.65 7.36 13.35
N THR A 67 -8.50 7.10 13.94
CA THR A 67 -8.02 7.87 15.10
C THR A 67 -6.99 8.89 14.61
N PRO A 68 -7.31 10.20 14.63
CA PRO A 68 -6.36 11.25 14.28
C PRO A 68 -5.08 11.16 15.12
N GLY A 69 -3.94 11.48 14.50
CA GLY A 69 -2.62 11.31 15.13
C GLY A 69 -2.01 9.92 14.92
N THR A 70 -2.76 8.96 14.36
CA THR A 70 -2.20 7.69 13.88
C THR A 70 -1.82 7.80 12.39
N ASN A 71 -1.10 6.79 11.88
CA ASN A 71 -0.67 6.79 10.48
C ASN A 71 -1.85 6.52 9.53
N LEU A 72 -2.33 7.58 8.86
CA LEU A 72 -3.42 7.50 7.88
C LEU A 72 -3.06 6.60 6.69
N LYS A 73 -1.82 6.68 6.21
CA LYS A 73 -1.31 5.85 5.11
C LYS A 73 -1.43 4.37 5.44
N ALA A 74 -0.96 3.96 6.61
CA ALA A 74 -1.08 2.57 7.06
C ALA A 74 -2.54 2.11 7.18
N TRP A 75 -3.42 3.00 7.67
CA TRP A 75 -4.84 2.70 7.78
C TRP A 75 -5.51 2.51 6.40
N LEU A 76 -5.18 3.35 5.42
CA LEU A 76 -5.65 3.23 4.03
C LEU A 76 -5.14 1.94 3.37
N PHE A 77 -3.85 1.60 3.54
CA PHE A 77 -3.30 0.34 3.03
C PHE A 77 -3.98 -0.89 3.62
N ARG A 78 -4.33 -0.84 4.90
CA ARG A 78 -5.11 -1.92 5.52
C ARG A 78 -6.48 -2.09 4.86
N ILE A 79 -7.17 -0.98 4.55
CA ILE A 79 -8.46 -1.04 3.84
C ILE A 79 -8.27 -1.60 2.43
N LEU A 80 -7.28 -1.11 1.68
CA LEU A 80 -6.97 -1.55 0.32
C LEU A 80 -6.71 -3.06 0.28
N ARG A 81 -5.81 -3.55 1.12
CA ARG A 81 -5.50 -4.99 1.20
C ARG A 81 -6.72 -5.83 1.57
N ASN A 82 -7.51 -5.40 2.54
CA ASN A 82 -8.70 -6.13 2.95
C ASN A 82 -9.77 -6.15 1.84
N THR A 83 -9.87 -5.06 1.07
CA THR A 83 -10.74 -4.96 -0.11
C THR A 83 -10.29 -5.94 -1.19
N PHE A 84 -8.99 -5.97 -1.49
CA PHE A 84 -8.39 -6.90 -2.44
C PHE A 84 -8.66 -8.36 -2.06
N ILE A 85 -8.35 -8.76 -0.83
CA ILE A 85 -8.60 -10.14 -0.36
C ILE A 85 -10.09 -10.50 -0.45
N SER A 86 -10.99 -9.58 -0.12
CA SER A 86 -12.43 -9.82 -0.18
C SER A 86 -12.92 -9.99 -1.61
N SER A 87 -12.44 -9.19 -2.57
CA SER A 87 -12.79 -9.31 -3.99
C SER A 87 -12.22 -10.59 -4.60
N TYR A 88 -10.96 -10.92 -4.29
CA TYR A 88 -10.31 -12.15 -4.74
C TYR A 88 -11.03 -13.41 -4.24
N ARG A 89 -11.43 -13.45 -2.94
CA ARG A 89 -12.20 -14.56 -2.39
C ARG A 89 -13.57 -14.68 -3.04
N ARG A 90 -14.22 -13.57 -3.40
CA ARG A 90 -15.51 -13.57 -4.10
C ARG A 90 -15.35 -14.13 -5.52
N ARG A 91 -14.35 -13.67 -6.30
CA ARG A 91 -14.06 -14.19 -7.65
C ARG A 91 -13.80 -15.72 -7.64
N ARG A 92 -13.13 -16.25 -6.61
CA ARG A 92 -12.90 -17.71 -6.49
C ARG A 92 -14.15 -18.52 -6.11
N ARG A 93 -15.13 -17.90 -5.47
CA ARG A 93 -16.39 -18.58 -5.12
C ARG A 93 -17.42 -18.55 -6.23
N ASP A 94 -17.29 -17.61 -7.17
CA ASP A 94 -18.20 -17.41 -8.30
C ASP A 94 -17.41 -17.57 -9.62
N PRO A 95 -17.20 -18.81 -10.10
CA PRO A 95 -16.33 -19.06 -11.25
C PRO A 95 -16.96 -18.68 -12.61
N VAL A 96 -18.12 -18.04 -12.63
CA VAL A 96 -18.89 -17.80 -13.89
C VAL A 96 -18.49 -16.53 -14.64
N VAL A 97 -17.61 -15.68 -14.12
CA VAL A 97 -17.18 -14.48 -14.88
C VAL A 97 -15.67 -14.28 -14.80
N GLY A 98 -15.03 -14.51 -15.90
CA GLY A 98 -13.72 -13.93 -16.16
C GLY A 98 -12.65 -14.94 -16.51
N GLY A 99 -12.34 -14.97 -17.80
CA GLY A 99 -11.15 -15.61 -18.32
C GLY A 99 -9.89 -15.16 -17.60
N LEU A 100 -8.92 -16.04 -17.57
CA LEU A 100 -7.53 -15.74 -17.27
C LEU A 100 -7.02 -14.73 -18.31
N ASP A 101 -7.24 -13.45 -18.06
CA ASP A 101 -6.48 -12.43 -18.76
C ASP A 101 -5.12 -12.35 -18.11
N THR A 102 -4.17 -12.89 -18.84
CA THR A 102 -2.74 -12.76 -18.65
C THR A 102 -2.40 -11.30 -18.40
N VAL A 103 -1.61 -11.10 -17.36
CA VAL A 103 -0.95 -9.83 -17.04
C VAL A 103 -0.36 -9.26 -18.32
N ASP A 104 -0.89 -8.13 -18.79
CA ASP A 104 -0.29 -7.36 -19.87
C ASP A 104 0.84 -6.51 -19.27
N PRO A 105 2.10 -6.79 -19.58
CA PRO A 105 3.22 -6.04 -19.01
C PRO A 105 3.29 -4.59 -19.49
N ASP A 106 2.55 -4.24 -20.56
CA ASP A 106 2.59 -2.90 -21.15
C ASP A 106 1.62 -1.88 -20.52
N ALA A 107 0.83 -2.26 -19.50
CA ALA A 107 -0.16 -1.37 -18.88
C ALA A 107 0.44 -0.32 -17.91
N ILE A 108 1.76 -0.26 -17.77
CA ILE A 108 2.45 0.74 -16.93
C ILE A 108 3.23 1.72 -17.81
N ALA A 109 2.53 2.37 -18.72
CA ALA A 109 3.07 3.53 -19.42
C ALA A 109 2.76 4.80 -18.62
N ALA A 110 3.72 5.27 -17.84
CA ALA A 110 3.69 6.61 -17.29
C ALA A 110 3.80 7.63 -18.43
N ASP A 111 2.85 8.54 -18.47
CA ASP A 111 2.76 9.64 -19.43
C ASP A 111 4.01 10.54 -19.34
N GLY A 112 4.74 10.63 -20.46
CA GLY A 112 6.00 11.35 -20.57
C GLY A 112 5.84 12.74 -21.11
N ARG A 113 6.55 13.69 -20.52
CA ARG A 113 6.85 14.98 -21.17
C ARG A 113 8.33 15.32 -21.05
N GLY A 114 8.96 15.65 -22.20
CA GLY A 114 10.17 16.45 -22.20
C GLY A 114 11.36 15.85 -22.93
N PHE A 115 11.63 16.39 -24.08
CA PHE A 115 12.64 16.07 -25.09
C PHE A 115 14.05 16.54 -24.68
N ARG A 116 14.62 16.05 -23.56
CA ARG A 116 16.06 16.31 -23.26
C ARG A 116 16.78 15.26 -22.43
N ASP A 117 16.10 14.21 -21.98
CA ASP A 117 16.70 13.20 -21.11
C ASP A 117 16.54 11.76 -21.65
N ASP A 118 16.54 11.60 -22.96
CA ASP A 118 16.14 10.35 -23.63
C ASP A 118 16.95 9.13 -23.16
N ILE A 119 18.25 9.30 -22.89
CA ILE A 119 19.11 8.19 -22.44
C ILE A 119 18.89 7.90 -20.95
N VAL A 120 18.83 8.93 -20.12
CA VAL A 120 18.62 8.77 -18.66
C VAL A 120 17.23 8.25 -18.37
N ASP A 121 16.21 8.75 -19.07
CA ASP A 121 14.85 8.28 -18.92
C ASP A 121 14.64 6.88 -19.51
N ARG A 122 15.37 6.51 -20.56
CA ARG A 122 15.42 5.16 -21.08
C ARG A 122 16.08 4.19 -20.10
N LEU A 123 17.20 4.58 -19.50
CA LEU A 123 17.88 3.81 -18.47
C LEU A 123 17.00 3.66 -17.21
N ARG A 124 16.33 4.73 -16.77
CA ARG A 124 15.40 4.69 -15.65
C ARG A 124 14.23 3.74 -15.91
N ARG A 125 13.69 3.74 -17.13
CA ARG A 125 12.62 2.80 -17.53
C ARG A 125 13.11 1.36 -17.52
N VAL A 126 14.23 1.07 -18.14
CA VAL A 126 14.82 -0.28 -18.15
C VAL A 126 15.07 -0.78 -16.72
N VAL A 127 15.65 0.05 -15.85
CA VAL A 127 15.88 -0.32 -14.44
C VAL A 127 14.55 -0.48 -13.68
N ALA A 128 13.55 0.34 -13.98
CA ALA A 128 12.22 0.22 -13.36
C ALA A 128 11.53 -1.09 -13.76
N ASP A 129 11.61 -1.46 -15.04
CA ASP A 129 11.05 -2.70 -15.59
C ASP A 129 11.74 -3.92 -14.96
N GLU A 130 13.06 -3.91 -14.84
CA GLU A 130 13.83 -5.00 -14.20
C GLU A 130 13.47 -5.16 -12.71
N ILE A 131 13.33 -4.04 -11.98
CA ILE A 131 12.93 -4.05 -10.58
C ILE A 131 11.50 -4.59 -10.46
N GLN A 132 10.61 -4.15 -11.34
CA GLN A 132 9.22 -4.62 -11.36
C GLN A 132 9.17 -6.12 -11.63
N GLU A 133 9.90 -6.61 -12.64
CA GLU A 133 9.98 -8.05 -12.94
C GLU A 133 10.53 -8.84 -11.73
N ALA A 134 11.58 -8.33 -11.10
CA ALA A 134 12.15 -8.94 -9.89
C ALA A 134 11.12 -9.01 -8.74
N LEU A 135 10.34 -7.94 -8.55
CA LEU A 135 9.26 -7.92 -7.55
C LEU A 135 8.13 -8.90 -7.90
N MET A 136 7.78 -9.03 -9.19
CA MET A 136 6.75 -9.96 -9.63
C MET A 136 7.15 -11.44 -9.48
N ARG A 137 8.43 -11.75 -9.47
CA ARG A 137 8.96 -13.09 -9.16
C ARG A 137 8.86 -13.45 -7.67
N LEU A 138 8.65 -12.48 -6.77
CA LEU A 138 8.43 -12.77 -5.37
C LEU A 138 7.02 -13.35 -5.14
N PRO A 139 6.86 -14.27 -4.17
CA PRO A 139 5.53 -14.63 -3.67
C PRO A 139 4.75 -13.38 -3.22
N GLU A 140 3.43 -13.34 -3.43
CA GLU A 140 2.56 -12.20 -3.13
C GLU A 140 2.80 -11.62 -1.73
N GLU A 141 2.88 -12.48 -0.70
CA GLU A 141 3.12 -12.03 0.68
C GLU A 141 4.48 -11.37 0.88
N ALA A 142 5.53 -11.85 0.20
CA ALA A 142 6.88 -11.30 0.28
C ALA A 142 6.95 -9.97 -0.48
N ARG A 143 6.31 -9.88 -1.65
CA ARG A 143 6.19 -8.67 -2.43
C ARG A 143 5.45 -7.59 -1.65
N THR A 144 4.28 -7.91 -1.10
CA THR A 144 3.48 -6.95 -0.31
C THR A 144 4.28 -6.39 0.87
N VAL A 145 5.03 -7.22 1.59
CA VAL A 145 5.87 -6.75 2.71
C VAL A 145 6.96 -5.78 2.25
N ILE A 146 7.62 -6.06 1.13
CA ILE A 146 8.64 -5.17 0.55
C ILE A 146 8.02 -3.83 0.13
N LEU A 147 6.89 -3.87 -0.56
CA LEU A 147 6.22 -2.64 -1.01
C LEU A 147 5.79 -1.76 0.16
N LEU A 148 5.26 -2.35 1.23
CA LEU A 148 4.89 -1.60 2.43
C LEU A 148 6.12 -1.04 3.17
N ASP A 149 7.26 -1.75 3.15
CA ASP A 149 8.52 -1.30 3.72
C ASP A 149 9.11 -0.13 2.92
N LEU A 150 9.03 -0.15 1.59
CA LEU A 150 9.43 0.95 0.71
C LEU A 150 8.58 2.21 0.93
N GLU A 151 7.36 2.06 1.39
CA GLU A 151 6.47 3.15 1.76
C GLU A 151 6.74 3.70 3.18
N GLU A 152 7.90 3.37 3.75
CA GLU A 152 8.37 3.85 5.05
C GLU A 152 7.45 3.50 6.24
N LEU A 153 6.63 2.45 6.12
CA LEU A 153 5.86 1.95 7.24
C LEU A 153 6.78 1.22 8.23
N THR A 154 6.56 1.48 9.49
CA THR A 154 7.22 0.70 10.56
C THR A 154 6.77 -0.76 10.53
N GLU A 155 7.60 -1.68 10.98
CA GLU A 155 7.25 -3.12 11.05
C GLU A 155 5.93 -3.37 11.83
N ARG A 156 5.63 -2.54 12.81
CA ARG A 156 4.35 -2.60 13.56
C ARG A 156 3.16 -2.22 12.69
N GLU A 157 3.29 -1.18 11.90
CA GLU A 157 2.25 -0.74 10.96
C GLU A 157 2.07 -1.77 9.84
N VAL A 158 3.16 -2.29 9.29
CA VAL A 158 3.11 -3.40 8.32
C VAL A 158 2.39 -4.61 8.93
N ALA A 159 2.68 -4.97 10.17
CA ALA A 159 2.00 -6.05 10.88
C ALA A 159 0.49 -5.80 11.02
N GLN A 160 0.09 -4.54 11.31
CA GLN A 160 -1.32 -4.13 11.38
C GLN A 160 -1.99 -4.20 10.00
N VAL A 161 -1.33 -3.75 8.93
CA VAL A 161 -1.83 -3.83 7.55
C VAL A 161 -2.03 -5.30 7.15
N LEU A 162 -1.06 -6.15 7.46
CA LEU A 162 -1.07 -7.57 7.07
C LEU A 162 -1.92 -8.44 8.01
N GLY A 163 -2.26 -7.96 9.19
CA GLY A 163 -2.97 -8.75 10.20
C GLY A 163 -2.15 -9.93 10.72
N CYS A 164 -0.84 -9.74 10.91
CA CYS A 164 0.09 -10.77 11.38
C CYS A 164 0.99 -10.26 12.52
N ALA A 165 1.78 -11.15 13.14
CA ALA A 165 2.73 -10.76 14.17
C ALA A 165 3.93 -9.99 13.58
N VAL A 166 4.51 -9.06 14.34
CA VAL A 166 5.71 -8.30 13.93
C VAL A 166 6.89 -9.23 13.59
N GLY A 167 7.06 -10.32 14.34
CA GLY A 167 8.08 -11.34 14.05
C GLY A 167 7.89 -11.98 12.67
N THR A 168 6.63 -12.14 12.23
CA THR A 168 6.31 -12.64 10.89
C THR A 168 6.72 -11.62 9.80
N VAL A 169 6.49 -10.32 10.05
CA VAL A 169 6.93 -9.25 9.14
C VAL A 169 8.45 -9.29 8.99
N LYS A 170 9.20 -9.33 10.10
CA LYS A 170 10.67 -9.40 10.09
C LYS A 170 11.20 -10.57 9.28
N SER A 171 10.66 -11.77 9.52
CA SER A 171 11.10 -12.96 8.81
C SER A 171 10.75 -12.95 7.32
N ARG A 172 9.60 -12.36 6.94
CA ARG A 172 9.20 -12.17 5.54
C ARG A 172 10.09 -11.16 4.85
N LEU A 173 10.36 -10.00 5.46
CA LEU A 173 11.26 -8.98 4.94
C LEU A 173 12.67 -9.54 4.71
N TRP A 174 13.21 -10.28 5.68
CA TRP A 174 14.53 -10.85 5.55
C TRP A 174 14.62 -11.82 4.35
N ARG A 175 13.65 -12.73 4.23
CA ARG A 175 13.59 -13.68 3.10
C ARG A 175 13.37 -12.97 1.76
N ALA A 176 12.44 -12.01 1.72
CA ALA A 176 12.14 -11.26 0.50
C ALA A 176 13.37 -10.48 0.00
N ARG A 177 14.09 -9.79 0.90
CA ARG A 177 15.33 -9.09 0.56
C ARG A 177 16.45 -10.04 0.12
N ALA A 178 16.53 -11.23 0.70
CA ALA A 178 17.51 -12.24 0.26
C ALA A 178 17.19 -12.73 -1.17
N THR A 179 15.93 -13.04 -1.45
CA THR A 179 15.48 -13.48 -2.78
C THR A 179 15.69 -12.38 -3.83
N LEU A 180 15.34 -11.11 -3.52
CA LEU A 180 15.58 -10.00 -4.42
C LEU A 180 17.05 -9.82 -4.76
N ARG A 181 17.96 -9.94 -3.77
CA ARG A 181 19.39 -9.86 -4.03
C ARG A 181 19.85 -10.94 -5.00
N GLN A 182 19.32 -12.17 -4.89
CA GLN A 182 19.66 -13.25 -5.82
C GLN A 182 19.15 -12.95 -7.22
N ILE A 183 17.88 -12.52 -7.35
CA ILE A 183 17.29 -12.19 -8.65
C ILE A 183 18.08 -11.04 -9.30
N LEU A 184 18.33 -9.96 -8.57
CA LEU A 184 19.02 -8.77 -9.09
C LEU A 184 20.52 -9.01 -9.36
N ALA A 185 21.17 -9.95 -8.66
CA ALA A 185 22.56 -10.30 -8.93
C ALA A 185 22.75 -10.95 -10.31
N ASP A 186 21.72 -11.59 -10.85
CA ASP A 186 21.74 -12.18 -12.19
C ASP A 186 21.66 -11.11 -13.29
N TYR A 187 21.10 -9.93 -13.02
CA TYR A 187 21.06 -8.79 -13.93
C TYR A 187 22.36 -7.95 -13.91
N ALA A 188 23.19 -8.07 -12.87
CA ALA A 188 24.43 -7.33 -12.73
C ALA A 188 25.66 -8.00 -13.41
N LYS A 189 25.45 -9.11 -14.12
CA LYS A 189 26.47 -9.83 -14.93
C LYS A 189 26.33 -9.50 -16.39
#